data_6f9c9eea5a3ff99714a5e8f50f2da3a4
#
_entry.id   6f9c9eea5a3ff99714a5e8f50f2da3a4
#
_cell.length_a   1.000
_cell.length_b   1.000
_cell.length_c   1.000
_cell.angle_alpha   90.00
_cell.angle_beta   90.00
_cell.angle_gamma   90.00
#
_symmetry.space_group_name_H-M   'P 1'
#
loop_
_entity.id
_entity.type
_entity.pdbx_description
1 polymer ?
#
loop_
_entity_poly.entity_id
_entity_poly.type
_entity_poly.pdbx_seq_one_letter_code
_entity_poly.pdbx_strand_id
1 'polypeptide(L)'
;DYPLEVPVGQSGRQETGKQAFGIDAVNEFDPLFEDLYNYCEVQNIEIDTINHESGSAQMEINFQHGNPLELADQIFLFKRTLRQSALKHKLYATFMAKPMEKQPGSSLHLHQSLYDKKTKRNIFYHNKNTISQTMNYYIGGLQEYTPKLMTIHAPNVNSYRRLFSTWDAPRNIKWGIGNRSCGF
;
A
#
# COMPACT_ATOMS: atom_id res chain seq x y z
N ASP A 1 21.84 -13.89 9.00
CA ASP A 1 20.99 -12.69 8.99
C ASP A 1 21.78 -11.55 8.36
N TYR A 2 21.47 -11.18 7.12
CA TYR A 2 22.01 -9.97 6.51
C TYR A 2 21.14 -8.81 6.98
N PRO A 3 21.69 -7.79 7.67
CA PRO A 3 20.92 -6.61 8.03
C PRO A 3 20.45 -5.93 6.72
N LEU A 4 19.19 -5.52 6.68
CA LEU A 4 18.70 -4.68 5.60
C LEU A 4 19.37 -3.32 5.70
N GLU A 5 20.10 -2.96 4.68
CA GLU A 5 20.75 -1.66 4.57
C GLU A 5 19.93 -0.74 3.68
N VAL A 6 19.98 0.54 3.99
CA VAL A 6 19.37 1.57 3.15
C VAL A 6 20.15 1.67 1.84
N PRO A 7 19.50 1.62 0.69
CA PRO A 7 20.17 1.62 -0.58
C PRO A 7 20.83 2.97 -0.91
N VAL A 8 21.75 2.92 -1.86
CA VAL A 8 22.38 4.10 -2.48
C VAL A 8 21.65 4.37 -3.79
N GLY A 9 21.19 5.60 -3.96
CA GLY A 9 20.54 6.06 -5.20
C GLY A 9 21.53 6.39 -6.31
N GLN A 10 21.03 6.87 -7.44
CA GLN A 10 21.84 7.25 -8.61
C GLN A 10 22.90 8.32 -8.30
N SER A 11 22.60 9.22 -7.37
CA SER A 11 23.55 10.27 -6.94
C SER A 11 24.77 9.74 -6.19
N GLY A 12 24.81 8.45 -5.88
CA GLY A 12 25.84 7.83 -5.04
C GLY A 12 25.69 8.13 -3.55
N ARG A 13 24.59 8.76 -3.13
CA ARG A 13 24.27 9.03 -1.73
C ARG A 13 23.39 7.94 -1.18
N GLN A 14 23.62 7.59 0.08
CA GLN A 14 22.71 6.73 0.81
C GLN A 14 21.38 7.45 1.00
N GLU A 15 20.29 6.80 0.66
CA GLU A 15 18.95 7.36 0.78
C GLU A 15 18.62 7.60 2.26
N THR A 16 17.82 8.63 2.54
CA THR A 16 17.41 9.02 3.89
C THR A 16 15.90 9.05 4.01
N GLY A 17 15.36 8.75 5.18
CA GLY A 17 13.93 8.85 5.45
C GLY A 17 13.44 10.30 5.56
N LYS A 18 12.11 10.44 5.80
CA LYS A 18 11.40 11.72 5.97
C LYS A 18 11.31 12.58 4.69
N GLN A 19 11.35 11.96 3.54
CA GLN A 19 11.21 12.60 2.24
C GLN A 19 9.84 12.33 1.59
N ALA A 20 8.81 12.11 2.40
CA ALA A 20 7.46 11.81 1.91
C ALA A 20 7.03 12.81 0.83
N PHE A 21 6.56 12.26 -0.30
CA PHE A 21 6.18 12.98 -1.53
C PHE A 21 7.34 13.73 -2.22
N GLY A 22 8.59 13.48 -1.84
CA GLY A 22 9.76 14.06 -2.50
C GLY A 22 10.00 13.44 -3.88
N ILE A 23 9.88 14.24 -4.95
CA ILE A 23 10.08 13.78 -6.33
C ILE A 23 11.55 13.36 -6.54
N ASP A 24 12.50 14.13 -6.05
CA ASP A 24 13.93 13.83 -6.18
C ASP A 24 14.28 12.49 -5.53
N ALA A 25 13.64 12.14 -4.42
CA ALA A 25 13.86 10.87 -3.74
C ALA A 25 13.34 9.67 -4.56
N VAL A 26 12.26 9.84 -5.32
CA VAL A 26 11.78 8.83 -6.28
C VAL A 26 12.77 8.72 -7.44
N ASN A 27 13.20 9.84 -7.99
CA ASN A 27 14.10 9.90 -9.13
C ASN A 27 15.46 9.23 -8.85
N GLU A 28 15.90 9.15 -7.61
CA GLU A 28 17.09 8.37 -7.23
C GLU A 28 17.04 6.90 -7.68
N PHE A 29 15.85 6.40 -7.99
CA PHE A 29 15.61 5.01 -8.41
C PHE A 29 14.95 4.90 -9.80
N ASP A 30 15.01 5.95 -10.63
CA ASP A 30 14.39 5.99 -11.96
C ASP A 30 14.68 4.76 -12.83
N PRO A 31 15.93 4.23 -12.97
CA PRO A 31 16.16 3.07 -13.81
C PRO A 31 15.40 1.82 -13.37
N LEU A 32 15.18 1.65 -12.06
CA LEU A 32 14.36 0.57 -11.54
C LEU A 32 12.89 0.79 -11.93
N PHE A 33 12.40 2.02 -11.79
CA PHE A 33 11.00 2.32 -12.07
C PHE A 33 10.66 2.30 -13.56
N GLU A 34 11.58 2.72 -14.43
CA GLU A 34 11.43 2.55 -15.88
C GLU A 34 11.28 1.06 -16.27
N ASP A 35 12.18 0.21 -15.79
CA ASP A 35 12.07 -1.24 -16.00
C ASP A 35 10.74 -1.78 -15.44
N LEU A 36 10.35 -1.34 -14.26
CA LEU A 36 9.11 -1.77 -13.61
C LEU A 36 7.87 -1.40 -14.43
N TYR A 37 7.78 -0.16 -14.90
CA TYR A 37 6.68 0.30 -15.75
C TYR A 37 6.60 -0.52 -17.04
N ASN A 38 7.71 -0.72 -17.72
CA ASN A 38 7.77 -1.52 -18.95
C ASN A 38 7.29 -2.96 -18.73
N TYR A 39 7.71 -3.60 -17.63
CA TYR A 39 7.25 -4.96 -17.31
C TYR A 39 5.79 -5.01 -16.89
N CYS A 40 5.30 -4.01 -16.18
CA CYS A 40 3.90 -3.93 -15.78
C CYS A 40 3.01 -3.71 -16.99
N GLU A 41 3.38 -2.86 -17.95
CA GLU A 41 2.65 -2.64 -19.18
C GLU A 41 2.46 -3.93 -19.98
N VAL A 42 3.53 -4.72 -20.18
CA VAL A 42 3.48 -6.01 -20.88
C VAL A 42 2.58 -7.02 -20.17
N GLN A 43 2.44 -6.91 -18.85
CA GLN A 43 1.61 -7.80 -18.02
C GLN A 43 0.19 -7.26 -17.81
N ASN A 44 -0.18 -6.13 -18.41
CA ASN A 44 -1.43 -5.42 -18.18
C ASN A 44 -1.68 -5.10 -16.69
N ILE A 45 -0.63 -4.70 -15.98
CA ILE A 45 -0.69 -4.22 -14.61
C ILE A 45 -0.69 -2.68 -14.65
N GLU A 46 -1.79 -2.07 -14.24
CA GLU A 46 -1.97 -0.62 -14.33
C GLU A 46 -1.51 0.07 -13.04
N ILE A 47 -0.29 0.61 -13.06
CA ILE A 47 0.22 1.48 -12.00
C ILE A 47 -0.32 2.89 -12.22
N ASP A 48 -0.89 3.49 -11.17
CA ASP A 48 -1.39 4.87 -11.19
C ASP A 48 -0.27 5.84 -10.81
N THR A 49 0.28 5.71 -9.60
CA THR A 49 1.32 6.62 -9.09
C THR A 49 2.38 5.88 -8.28
N ILE A 50 3.57 6.47 -8.24
CA ILE A 50 4.65 6.09 -7.32
C ILE A 50 5.01 7.31 -6.49
N ASN A 51 5.03 7.16 -5.16
CA ASN A 51 5.39 8.21 -4.22
C ASN A 51 6.47 7.72 -3.26
N HIS A 52 7.36 8.62 -2.84
CA HIS A 52 8.23 8.35 -1.71
C HIS A 52 7.44 8.48 -0.40
N GLU A 53 7.59 7.52 0.49
CA GLU A 53 6.98 7.50 1.82
C GLU A 53 7.96 7.99 2.91
N SER A 54 7.57 7.85 4.18
CA SER A 54 8.33 8.40 5.30
C SER A 54 9.59 7.61 5.66
N GLY A 55 9.66 6.33 5.32
CA GLY A 55 10.83 5.49 5.58
C GLY A 55 11.91 5.66 4.51
N SER A 56 13.15 5.32 4.86
CA SER A 56 14.26 5.35 3.91
C SER A 56 14.01 4.35 2.77
N ALA A 57 14.05 4.83 1.53
CA ALA A 57 13.72 4.10 0.32
C ALA A 57 12.37 3.37 0.38
N GLN A 58 11.44 3.91 1.14
CA GLN A 58 10.08 3.41 1.20
C GLN A 58 9.25 4.07 0.11
N MET A 59 8.75 3.25 -0.82
CA MET A 59 7.93 3.72 -1.94
C MET A 59 6.51 3.19 -1.78
N GLU A 60 5.53 4.06 -1.97
CA GLU A 60 4.14 3.70 -2.14
C GLU A 60 3.82 3.62 -3.63
N ILE A 61 3.19 2.52 -4.02
CA ILE A 61 2.78 2.30 -5.40
C ILE A 61 1.28 2.09 -5.42
N ASN A 62 0.59 2.95 -6.13
CA ASN A 62 -0.86 2.94 -6.25
C ASN A 62 -1.28 2.29 -7.58
N PHE A 63 -2.37 1.56 -7.54
CA PHE A 63 -2.94 0.88 -8.70
C PHE A 63 -4.24 1.54 -9.11
N GLN A 64 -4.54 1.51 -10.39
CA GLN A 64 -5.85 1.87 -10.88
C GLN A 64 -6.93 0.99 -10.26
N HIS A 65 -8.06 1.58 -9.94
CA HIS A 65 -9.19 0.84 -9.38
C HIS A 65 -9.82 -0.06 -10.44
N GLY A 66 -10.29 -1.22 -10.02
CA GLY A 66 -10.86 -2.20 -10.95
C GLY A 66 -11.67 -3.28 -10.26
N ASN A 67 -11.86 -4.38 -10.96
CA ASN A 67 -12.47 -5.58 -10.40
C ASN A 67 -11.56 -6.14 -9.27
N PRO A 68 -12.09 -6.44 -8.09
CA PRO A 68 -11.28 -6.85 -6.96
C PRO A 68 -10.50 -8.14 -7.18
N LEU A 69 -11.02 -9.10 -7.94
CA LEU A 69 -10.31 -10.35 -8.22
C LEU A 69 -9.14 -10.11 -9.19
N GLU A 70 -9.40 -9.39 -10.28
CA GLU A 70 -8.37 -9.04 -11.26
C GLU A 70 -7.26 -8.20 -10.62
N LEU A 71 -7.64 -7.22 -9.77
CA LEU A 71 -6.68 -6.38 -9.06
C LEU A 71 -5.85 -7.18 -8.04
N ALA A 72 -6.45 -8.17 -7.37
CA ALA A 72 -5.70 -9.06 -6.47
C ALA A 72 -4.65 -9.88 -7.23
N ASP A 73 -4.97 -10.39 -8.41
CA ASP A 73 -4.04 -11.10 -9.28
C ASP A 73 -2.92 -10.17 -9.79
N GLN A 74 -3.26 -8.95 -10.21
CA GLN A 74 -2.28 -7.93 -10.61
C GLN A 74 -1.31 -7.61 -9.47
N ILE A 75 -1.79 -7.40 -8.25
CA ILE A 75 -0.94 -7.11 -7.08
C ILE A 75 -0.01 -8.31 -6.79
N PHE A 76 -0.50 -9.53 -6.92
CA PHE A 76 0.32 -10.73 -6.73
C PHE A 76 1.48 -10.79 -7.75
N LEU A 77 1.18 -10.61 -9.04
CA LEU A 77 2.17 -10.57 -10.11
C LEU A 77 3.13 -9.40 -9.95
N PHE A 78 2.60 -8.22 -9.65
CA PHE A 78 3.39 -7.01 -9.39
C PHE A 78 4.47 -7.21 -8.32
N LYS A 79 4.12 -7.81 -7.19
CA LYS A 79 5.09 -8.07 -6.11
C LYS A 79 6.25 -8.94 -6.56
N ARG A 80 6.00 -9.89 -7.46
CA ARG A 80 7.05 -10.70 -8.08
C ARG A 80 7.87 -9.88 -9.06
N THR A 81 7.22 -9.14 -9.94
CA THR A 81 7.86 -8.29 -10.96
C THR A 81 8.79 -7.27 -10.31
N LEU A 82 8.32 -6.54 -9.31
CA LEU A 82 9.17 -5.57 -8.60
C LEU A 82 10.39 -6.23 -7.93
N ARG A 83 10.23 -7.40 -7.29
CA ARG A 83 11.39 -8.09 -6.70
C ARG A 83 12.43 -8.47 -7.75
N GLN A 84 12.01 -8.96 -8.91
CA GLN A 84 12.92 -9.33 -9.98
C GLN A 84 13.57 -8.11 -10.64
N SER A 85 12.83 -7.02 -10.83
CA SER A 85 13.37 -5.76 -11.33
C SER A 85 14.40 -5.18 -10.36
N ALA A 86 14.10 -5.16 -9.06
CA ALA A 86 15.03 -4.67 -8.05
C ALA A 86 16.37 -5.44 -8.06
N LEU A 87 16.33 -6.77 -8.21
CA LEU A 87 17.55 -7.59 -8.28
C LEU A 87 18.44 -7.22 -9.48
N LYS A 88 17.85 -6.86 -10.63
CA LYS A 88 18.61 -6.38 -11.79
C LYS A 88 19.41 -5.10 -11.48
N HIS A 89 18.85 -4.26 -10.62
CA HIS A 89 19.47 -3.01 -10.16
C HIS A 89 20.27 -3.17 -8.86
N LYS A 90 20.59 -4.42 -8.46
CA LYS A 90 21.33 -4.73 -7.22
C LYS A 90 20.63 -4.20 -5.95
N LEU A 91 19.31 -4.12 -6.01
CA LEU A 91 18.45 -3.72 -4.90
C LEU A 91 17.62 -4.90 -4.42
N TYR A 92 17.12 -4.81 -3.21
CA TYR A 92 16.23 -5.81 -2.63
C TYR A 92 14.88 -5.18 -2.27
N ALA A 93 13.84 -5.52 -3.01
CA ALA A 93 12.47 -5.08 -2.72
C ALA A 93 11.81 -5.96 -1.67
N THR A 94 11.35 -5.36 -0.60
CA THR A 94 10.66 -6.04 0.50
C THR A 94 9.24 -5.50 0.68
N PHE A 95 8.32 -6.41 0.98
CA PHE A 95 6.93 -6.11 1.36
C PHE A 95 6.67 -6.50 2.83
N MET A 96 7.71 -6.61 3.63
CA MET A 96 7.58 -6.86 5.07
C MET A 96 6.86 -5.71 5.74
N ALA A 97 5.93 -6.02 6.64
CA ALA A 97 5.19 -5.01 7.39
C ALA A 97 6.09 -4.11 8.26
N LYS A 98 7.19 -4.65 8.79
CA LYS A 98 8.21 -3.92 9.57
C LYS A 98 9.60 -4.41 9.19
N PRO A 99 10.17 -3.91 8.06
CA PRO A 99 11.47 -4.37 7.58
C PRO A 99 12.63 -3.88 8.45
N MET A 100 12.55 -2.66 8.96
CA MET A 100 13.59 -2.03 9.79
C MET A 100 13.00 -1.53 11.11
N GLU A 101 13.65 -1.83 12.22
CA GLU A 101 13.11 -1.54 13.56
C GLU A 101 12.82 -0.07 13.80
N LYS A 102 13.74 0.82 13.37
CA LYS A 102 13.69 2.26 13.62
C LYS A 102 13.05 3.06 12.46
N GLN A 103 12.57 2.40 11.43
CA GLN A 103 11.91 3.02 10.30
C GLN A 103 10.40 2.80 10.36
N PRO A 104 9.57 3.59 9.66
CA PRO A 104 8.16 3.30 9.51
C PRO A 104 7.88 1.90 8.97
N GLY A 105 6.67 1.41 9.22
CA GLY A 105 6.20 0.15 8.66
C GLY A 105 5.60 0.32 7.28
N SER A 106 5.38 -0.80 6.60
CA SER A 106 4.72 -0.88 5.30
C SER A 106 3.35 -1.53 5.42
N SER A 107 2.38 -1.05 4.65
CA SER A 107 1.01 -1.56 4.64
C SER A 107 0.46 -1.71 3.24
N LEU A 108 -0.67 -2.35 3.14
CA LEU A 108 -1.55 -2.33 1.98
C LEU A 108 -2.85 -1.62 2.37
N HIS A 109 -3.14 -0.49 1.75
CA HIS A 109 -4.42 0.21 1.90
C HIS A 109 -5.38 -0.25 0.81
N LEU A 110 -6.63 -0.51 1.18
CA LEU A 110 -7.69 -0.92 0.26
C LEU A 110 -8.76 0.17 0.21
N HIS A 111 -8.82 0.87 -0.90
CA HIS A 111 -9.92 1.79 -1.20
C HIS A 111 -11.06 1.01 -1.87
N GLN A 112 -12.26 1.14 -1.33
CA GLN A 112 -13.38 0.32 -1.76
C GLN A 112 -14.59 1.19 -2.10
N SER A 113 -15.26 0.85 -3.20
CA SER A 113 -16.55 1.40 -3.58
C SER A 113 -17.44 0.32 -4.17
N LEU A 114 -18.73 0.45 -3.99
CA LEU A 114 -19.71 -0.47 -4.56
C LEU A 114 -20.61 0.27 -5.56
N TYR A 115 -20.76 -0.32 -6.75
CA TYR A 115 -21.61 0.20 -7.81
C TYR A 115 -22.76 -0.74 -8.09
N ASP A 116 -23.95 -0.19 -8.18
CA ASP A 116 -25.11 -0.91 -8.71
C ASP A 116 -24.90 -1.15 -10.21
N LYS A 117 -24.96 -2.40 -10.65
CA LYS A 117 -24.69 -2.78 -12.05
C LYS A 117 -25.72 -2.22 -13.03
N LYS A 118 -26.97 -1.99 -12.59
CA LYS A 118 -28.06 -1.49 -13.44
C LYS A 118 -28.02 0.02 -13.55
N THR A 119 -27.93 0.71 -12.41
CA THR A 119 -27.99 2.17 -12.37
C THR A 119 -26.64 2.84 -12.60
N LYS A 120 -25.54 2.08 -12.53
CA LYS A 120 -24.14 2.60 -12.62
C LYS A 120 -23.85 3.68 -11.58
N ARG A 121 -24.49 3.62 -10.42
CA ARG A 121 -24.31 4.56 -9.32
C ARG A 121 -23.56 3.92 -8.16
N ASN A 122 -22.71 4.71 -7.52
CA ASN A 122 -22.09 4.32 -6.26
C ASN A 122 -23.19 4.24 -5.19
N ILE A 123 -23.34 3.09 -4.54
CA ILE A 123 -24.39 2.83 -3.54
C ILE A 123 -23.97 3.22 -2.11
N PHE A 124 -22.74 3.67 -1.91
CA PHE A 124 -22.29 4.16 -0.61
C PHE A 124 -22.77 5.59 -0.29
N TYR A 125 -23.26 6.33 -1.30
CA TYR A 125 -23.75 7.67 -1.14
C TYR A 125 -25.20 7.80 -1.62
N HIS A 126 -26.01 8.58 -0.89
CA HIS A 126 -27.33 8.99 -1.33
C HIS A 126 -27.29 10.23 -2.24
N ASN A 127 -26.46 11.19 -1.85
CA ASN A 127 -26.19 12.42 -2.57
C ASN A 127 -24.77 12.90 -2.22
N LYS A 128 -24.33 14.03 -2.74
CA LYS A 128 -22.93 14.50 -2.64
C LYS A 128 -22.34 14.58 -1.23
N ASN A 129 -23.16 14.57 -0.16
CA ASN A 129 -22.68 14.84 1.19
C ASN A 129 -23.19 13.85 2.25
N THR A 130 -24.00 12.86 1.88
CA THR A 130 -24.56 11.92 2.87
C THR A 130 -24.25 10.48 2.51
N ILE A 131 -23.67 9.78 3.46
CA ILE A 131 -23.43 8.34 3.34
C ILE A 131 -24.78 7.59 3.37
N SER A 132 -24.85 6.50 2.62
CA SER A 132 -26.04 5.67 2.56
C SER A 132 -26.13 4.72 3.75
N GLN A 133 -27.31 4.18 3.97
CA GLN A 133 -27.50 3.09 4.96
C GLN A 133 -26.67 1.86 4.58
N THR A 134 -26.49 1.59 3.29
CA THR A 134 -25.62 0.52 2.79
C THR A 134 -24.17 0.70 3.24
N MET A 135 -23.66 1.93 3.18
CA MET A 135 -22.31 2.26 3.69
C MET A 135 -22.21 1.99 5.19
N ASN A 136 -23.23 2.39 5.97
CA ASN A 136 -23.24 2.12 7.42
C ASN A 136 -23.22 0.63 7.72
N TYR A 137 -24.00 -0.18 7.01
CA TYR A 137 -23.99 -1.63 7.18
C TYR A 137 -22.63 -2.24 6.77
N TYR A 138 -22.03 -1.72 5.70
CA TYR A 138 -20.72 -2.18 5.25
C TYR A 138 -19.64 -1.91 6.30
N ILE A 139 -19.59 -0.69 6.84
CA ILE A 139 -18.66 -0.32 7.92
C ILE A 139 -18.91 -1.18 9.17
N GLY A 140 -20.17 -1.38 9.55
CA GLY A 140 -20.52 -2.26 10.66
C GLY A 140 -20.00 -3.68 10.47
N GLY A 141 -20.08 -4.21 9.26
CA GLY A 141 -19.50 -5.50 8.90
C GLY A 141 -17.98 -5.52 9.02
N LEU A 142 -17.29 -4.47 8.54
CA LEU A 142 -15.85 -4.35 8.72
C LEU A 142 -15.46 -4.33 10.20
N GLN A 143 -16.17 -3.56 11.03
CA GLN A 143 -15.93 -3.50 12.47
C GLN A 143 -16.13 -4.84 13.18
N GLU A 144 -17.15 -5.58 12.80
CA GLU A 144 -17.47 -6.88 13.38
C GLU A 144 -16.47 -7.97 12.98
N TYR A 145 -16.06 -8.00 11.70
CA TYR A 145 -15.30 -9.12 11.16
C TYR A 145 -13.79 -8.89 11.11
N THR A 146 -13.29 -7.66 11.01
CA THR A 146 -11.85 -7.41 10.94
C THR A 146 -11.06 -8.01 12.10
N PRO A 147 -11.49 -7.91 13.38
CA PRO A 147 -10.78 -8.56 14.47
C PRO A 147 -10.69 -10.08 14.33
N LYS A 148 -11.71 -10.69 13.73
CA LYS A 148 -11.76 -12.16 13.50
C LYS A 148 -10.90 -12.59 12.32
N LEU A 149 -10.61 -11.66 11.42
CA LEU A 149 -9.80 -11.89 10.19
C LEU A 149 -8.32 -11.50 10.35
N MET A 150 -7.87 -11.23 11.56
CA MET A 150 -6.47 -10.81 11.80
C MET A 150 -5.45 -11.86 11.33
N THR A 151 -5.80 -13.14 11.30
CA THR A 151 -4.95 -14.18 10.73
C THR A 151 -4.68 -14.01 9.23
N ILE A 152 -5.56 -13.30 8.53
CA ILE A 152 -5.41 -12.94 7.10
C ILE A 152 -4.73 -11.59 6.96
N HIS A 153 -5.18 -10.58 7.73
CA HIS A 153 -4.68 -9.21 7.62
C HIS A 153 -3.28 -9.02 8.23
N ALA A 154 -2.93 -9.81 9.25
CA ALA A 154 -1.65 -9.78 9.94
C ALA A 154 -1.13 -11.20 10.15
N PRO A 155 -0.73 -11.92 9.06
CA PRO A 155 -0.55 -13.37 9.08
C PRO A 155 0.75 -13.86 9.76
N ASN A 156 1.63 -12.97 10.18
CA ASN A 156 2.91 -13.35 10.76
C ASN A 156 3.37 -12.40 11.88
N VAL A 157 4.39 -12.81 12.64
CA VAL A 157 4.94 -12.04 13.76
C VAL A 157 5.39 -10.64 13.36
N ASN A 158 5.95 -10.48 12.17
CA ASN A 158 6.42 -9.18 11.69
C ASN A 158 5.25 -8.19 11.49
N SER A 159 4.08 -8.67 11.10
CA SER A 159 2.87 -7.85 11.02
C SER A 159 2.49 -7.24 12.37
N TYR A 160 2.58 -8.03 13.43
CA TYR A 160 2.31 -7.54 14.79
C TYR A 160 3.40 -6.58 15.28
N ARG A 161 4.67 -6.80 14.92
CA ARG A 161 5.73 -5.82 15.22
C ARG A 161 5.40 -4.45 14.63
N ARG A 162 4.85 -4.39 13.41
CA ARG A 162 4.38 -3.13 12.82
C ARG A 162 3.26 -2.51 13.64
N LEU A 163 2.22 -3.28 13.97
CA LEU A 163 1.07 -2.78 14.72
C LEU A 163 1.42 -2.24 16.11
N PHE A 164 2.44 -2.78 16.77
CA PHE A 164 2.83 -2.37 18.12
C PHE A 164 3.96 -1.35 18.18
N SER A 165 4.72 -1.18 17.10
CA SER A 165 5.93 -0.35 17.11
C SER A 165 5.75 1.07 16.60
N THR A 166 4.64 1.38 15.93
CA THR A 166 4.40 2.70 15.32
C THR A 166 3.06 3.28 15.77
N TRP A 167 3.02 4.58 15.96
CA TRP A 167 1.80 5.34 16.22
C TRP A 167 1.04 5.66 14.93
N ASP A 168 1.67 5.51 13.77
CA ASP A 168 1.11 5.81 12.45
C ASP A 168 0.13 4.74 11.94
N ALA A 169 0.16 3.53 12.50
CA ALA A 169 -0.75 2.46 12.11
C ALA A 169 -1.99 2.46 13.01
N PRO A 170 -3.21 2.64 12.48
CA PRO A 170 -4.42 2.46 13.26
C PRO A 170 -4.47 1.05 13.87
N ARG A 171 -4.75 0.99 15.17
CA ARG A 171 -4.87 -0.27 15.94
C ARG A 171 -6.27 -0.45 16.50
N ASN A 172 -7.24 0.14 15.86
CA ASN A 172 -8.61 0.17 16.30
C ASN A 172 -9.55 -0.11 15.12
N ILE A 173 -10.77 -0.46 15.44
CA ILE A 173 -11.85 -0.69 14.48
C ILE A 173 -12.82 0.50 14.40
N LYS A 174 -12.39 1.67 14.84
CA LYS A 174 -13.18 2.90 14.72
C LYS A 174 -13.19 3.36 13.27
N TRP A 175 -14.19 4.13 12.94
CA TRP A 175 -14.29 4.77 11.64
C TRP A 175 -14.57 6.27 11.79
N GLY A 176 -14.25 7.04 10.77
CA GLY A 176 -14.53 8.47 10.77
C GLY A 176 -14.19 9.12 9.44
N ILE A 177 -15.07 9.97 8.96
CA ILE A 177 -14.88 10.70 7.70
C ILE A 177 -13.63 11.60 7.82
N GLY A 178 -12.65 11.36 6.94
CA GLY A 178 -11.40 12.12 6.90
C GLY A 178 -10.48 11.94 8.12
N ASN A 179 -10.71 10.93 8.93
CA ASN A 179 -9.94 10.70 10.16
C ASN A 179 -8.93 9.56 9.98
N ARG A 180 -7.67 9.91 9.71
CA ARG A 180 -6.58 8.94 9.50
C ARG A 180 -6.16 8.15 10.75
N SER A 181 -6.65 8.50 11.94
CA SER A 181 -6.41 7.73 13.17
C SER A 181 -7.37 6.56 13.36
N CYS A 182 -8.39 6.45 12.51
CA CYS A 182 -9.36 5.36 12.50
C CYS A 182 -8.87 4.22 11.62
N GLY A 183 -9.36 3.00 11.89
CA GLY A 183 -9.07 1.82 11.08
C GLY A 183 -9.82 1.80 9.74
N PHE A 184 -10.93 2.57 9.67
CA PHE A 184 -11.79 2.66 8.48
C PHE A 184 -12.23 4.09 8.21
#